data_41e39525f3840938120eb7f068f055bb
#
_entry.id   41e39525f3840938120eb7f068f055bb
#
_cell.length_a   1.000
_cell.length_b   1.000
_cell.length_c   1.000
_cell.angle_alpha   90.00
_cell.angle_beta   90.00
_cell.angle_gamma   90.00
#
_symmetry.space_group_name_H-M   'P 1'
#
loop_
_entity.id
_entity.type
_entity.pdbx_description
1 polymer ?
#
loop_
_entity_poly.entity_id
_entity_poly.type
_entity_poly.pdbx_seq_one_letter_code
_entity_poly.pdbx_strand_id
1 'polypeptide(L)'
;LTDITPDGFVTPAGNENTGFGWGAYQYGKEAYGTERSRTGLFPPVYHYFFDAWGDTLVFSCNSDGKLYKYAYGDSRGMLITSAPTNNAGVIVTDERFVIALGASNEYNRIEWSDRENYDTWTPSAMNLSGGININSSSKILDAVKWRGNVLLFTGADIHLVRYLGAPLVYGVSKISDCATPISPRCTVASGVAVT
;
A
#
# COMPACT_ATOMS: atom_id res chain seq x y z
N LEU A 1 16.33 12.94 -10.72
CA LEU A 1 15.56 11.90 -10.04
C LEU A 1 15.94 10.58 -10.69
N THR A 2 16.89 9.91 -10.11
CA THR A 2 17.29 8.56 -10.49
C THR A 2 16.18 7.59 -10.07
N ASP A 3 15.88 6.71 -10.95
CA ASP A 3 14.83 5.71 -10.98
C ASP A 3 14.57 5.04 -9.62
N ILE A 4 13.45 5.36 -8.98
CA ILE A 4 12.98 4.70 -7.76
C ILE A 4 12.16 3.48 -8.21
N THR A 5 12.80 2.55 -8.91
CA THR A 5 12.12 1.30 -9.26
C THR A 5 12.40 0.25 -8.20
N PRO A 6 11.36 -0.36 -7.63
CA PRO A 6 11.52 -1.55 -6.78
C PRO A 6 12.24 -2.66 -7.56
N ASP A 7 13.06 -3.44 -6.88
CA ASP A 7 13.74 -4.59 -7.49
C ASP A 7 12.69 -5.52 -8.12
N GLY A 8 12.77 -5.75 -9.43
CA GLY A 8 11.80 -6.55 -10.17
C GLY A 8 10.68 -5.75 -10.86
N PHE A 9 10.65 -4.43 -10.69
CA PHE A 9 9.73 -3.59 -11.44
C PHE A 9 10.24 -3.42 -12.87
N VAL A 10 9.58 -4.04 -13.81
CA VAL A 10 9.77 -3.78 -15.24
C VAL A 10 8.95 -2.55 -15.59
N THR A 11 9.60 -1.39 -15.73
CA THR A 11 8.95 -0.26 -16.39
C THR A 11 8.54 -0.72 -17.78
N PRO A 12 7.27 -0.62 -18.17
CA PRO A 12 6.92 -0.86 -19.56
C PRO A 12 7.77 0.08 -20.42
N ALA A 13 8.42 -0.48 -21.43
CA ALA A 13 9.18 0.30 -22.37
C ALA A 13 8.31 1.45 -22.88
N GLY A 14 8.78 2.70 -22.73
CA GLY A 14 7.99 3.92 -22.79
C GLY A 14 7.29 4.23 -24.11
N ASN A 15 6.96 3.23 -24.90
CA ASN A 15 6.28 3.33 -26.18
C ASN A 15 5.31 2.17 -26.47
N GLU A 16 4.93 1.39 -25.47
CA GLU A 16 3.89 0.39 -25.68
C GLU A 16 2.52 1.06 -25.58
N ASN A 17 1.93 1.35 -26.73
CA ASN A 17 0.52 1.70 -26.82
C ASN A 17 -0.31 0.52 -26.33
N THR A 18 -0.64 0.54 -25.05
CA THR A 18 -1.48 -0.44 -24.42
C THR A 18 -2.94 -0.08 -24.69
N GLY A 19 -3.64 -0.93 -25.38
CA GLY A 19 -5.04 -0.71 -25.68
C GLY A 19 -5.56 -1.67 -26.76
N PHE A 20 -6.88 -1.80 -26.83
CA PHE A 20 -7.56 -2.54 -27.89
C PHE A 20 -8.13 -1.55 -28.91
N GLY A 21 -8.05 -1.87 -30.17
CA GLY A 21 -8.75 -1.16 -31.24
C GLY A 21 -7.83 -0.50 -32.26
N TRP A 22 -8.45 0.31 -33.10
CA TRP A 22 -7.79 1.05 -34.16
C TRP A 22 -6.86 2.11 -33.55
N GLY A 23 -5.56 1.99 -33.81
CA GLY A 23 -4.56 2.90 -33.26
C GLY A 23 -3.78 2.38 -32.05
N ALA A 24 -4.13 1.20 -31.51
CA ALA A 24 -3.27 0.49 -30.58
C ALA A 24 -2.13 -0.18 -31.36
N TYR A 25 -0.90 -0.15 -30.80
CA TYR A 25 0.33 -0.67 -31.43
C TYR A 25 0.87 0.12 -32.63
N GLN A 26 1.95 -0.34 -33.21
CA GLN A 26 2.63 0.32 -34.34
C GLN A 26 1.77 0.27 -35.59
N TYR A 27 1.70 1.41 -36.28
CA TYR A 27 1.03 1.52 -37.55
C TYR A 27 1.72 0.64 -38.62
N GLY A 28 0.93 -0.08 -39.41
CA GLY A 28 1.44 -0.82 -40.57
C GLY A 28 2.06 -2.18 -40.28
N LYS A 29 1.91 -2.75 -39.10
CA LYS A 29 2.54 -4.04 -38.75
C LYS A 29 1.76 -5.29 -39.17
N GLU A 30 0.49 -5.18 -39.53
CA GLU A 30 -0.36 -6.33 -39.89
C GLU A 30 -1.19 -6.02 -41.14
N ALA A 31 -1.61 -7.08 -41.84
CA ALA A 31 -2.41 -6.93 -43.02
C ALA A 31 -3.79 -6.30 -42.72
N TYR A 32 -4.33 -5.55 -43.67
CA TYR A 32 -5.68 -4.97 -43.56
C TYR A 32 -6.72 -6.07 -43.31
N GLY A 33 -7.56 -5.85 -42.31
CA GLY A 33 -8.59 -6.81 -41.93
C GLY A 33 -8.16 -7.92 -40.97
N THR A 34 -6.89 -7.96 -40.56
CA THR A 34 -6.40 -8.94 -39.57
C THR A 34 -6.68 -8.44 -38.15
N GLU A 35 -7.36 -9.25 -37.36
CA GLU A 35 -7.60 -8.97 -35.95
C GLU A 35 -6.25 -9.00 -35.20
N ARG A 36 -5.92 -7.92 -34.52
CA ARG A 36 -4.70 -7.86 -33.71
C ARG A 36 -4.79 -8.82 -32.51
N SER A 37 -3.66 -9.44 -32.21
CA SER A 37 -3.55 -10.30 -31.05
C SER A 37 -3.98 -9.55 -29.79
N ARG A 38 -4.95 -10.11 -29.05
CA ARG A 38 -5.44 -9.58 -27.77
C ARG A 38 -4.48 -9.82 -26.60
N THR A 39 -3.27 -10.20 -26.88
CA THR A 39 -2.21 -10.40 -25.87
C THR A 39 -1.58 -9.10 -25.41
N GLY A 40 -2.05 -7.94 -25.87
CA GLY A 40 -1.70 -6.65 -25.28
C GLY A 40 -2.30 -6.55 -23.89
N LEU A 41 -1.49 -6.75 -22.90
CA LEU A 41 -1.83 -6.54 -21.50
C LEU A 41 -2.26 -5.08 -21.31
N PHE A 42 -3.43 -4.85 -20.71
CA PHE A 42 -3.64 -3.60 -20.02
C PHE A 42 -2.55 -3.51 -18.94
N PRO A 43 -1.71 -2.47 -18.92
CA PRO A 43 -0.78 -2.32 -17.83
C PRO A 43 -1.61 -2.28 -16.55
N PRO A 44 -1.29 -3.10 -15.56
CA PRO A 44 -1.97 -3.01 -14.29
C PRO A 44 -1.82 -1.58 -13.77
N VAL A 45 -2.88 -1.04 -13.20
CA VAL A 45 -2.80 0.27 -12.55
C VAL A 45 -1.96 0.10 -11.30
N TYR A 46 -0.80 0.74 -11.26
CA TYR A 46 0.08 0.72 -10.10
C TYR A 46 -0.34 1.81 -9.12
N HIS A 47 -0.58 1.40 -7.88
CA HIS A 47 -0.81 2.32 -6.77
C HIS A 47 0.41 2.28 -5.85
N TYR A 48 0.93 3.47 -5.55
CA TYR A 48 2.00 3.64 -4.59
C TYR A 48 1.45 4.28 -3.31
N PHE A 49 1.82 3.70 -2.19
CA PHE A 49 1.60 4.27 -0.87
C PHE A 49 2.94 4.80 -0.37
N PHE A 50 2.96 6.06 0.01
CA PHE A 50 4.15 6.73 0.54
C PHE A 50 3.81 7.34 1.88
N ASP A 51 4.70 7.18 2.85
CA ASP A 51 4.63 7.90 4.11
C ASP A 51 6.02 8.18 4.67
N ALA A 52 6.16 9.25 5.43
CA ALA A 52 7.43 9.68 5.99
C ALA A 52 7.66 9.05 7.37
N TRP A 53 8.83 8.45 7.55
CA TRP A 53 9.32 7.98 8.83
C TRP A 53 10.56 8.79 9.22
N GLY A 54 10.36 10.03 9.71
CA GLY A 54 11.42 11.02 9.87
C GLY A 54 12.01 11.41 8.52
N ASP A 55 13.33 11.27 8.37
CA ASP A 55 14.04 11.58 7.11
C ASP A 55 14.02 10.41 6.10
N THR A 56 13.41 9.30 6.48
CA THR A 56 13.27 8.12 5.60
C THR A 56 11.85 8.07 5.05
N LEU A 57 11.73 7.87 3.75
CA LEU A 57 10.46 7.57 3.09
C LEU A 57 10.22 6.06 3.14
N VAL A 58 9.08 5.64 3.66
CA VAL A 58 8.62 4.25 3.57
C VAL A 58 7.53 4.18 2.50
N PHE A 59 7.63 3.20 1.62
CA PHE A 59 6.65 3.08 0.54
C PHE A 59 6.38 1.63 0.16
N SER A 60 5.22 1.43 -0.46
CA SER A 60 4.84 0.15 -1.05
C SER A 60 4.21 0.36 -2.42
N CYS A 61 4.29 -0.66 -3.26
CA CYS A 61 3.59 -0.73 -4.53
C CYS A 61 2.66 -1.95 -4.52
N ASN A 62 1.45 -1.79 -5.02
CA ASN A 62 0.50 -2.90 -5.12
C ASN A 62 0.90 -3.98 -6.14
N SER A 63 1.92 -3.72 -6.97
CA SER A 63 2.37 -4.68 -7.98
C SER A 63 3.09 -5.88 -7.41
N ASP A 64 3.88 -5.67 -6.37
CA ASP A 64 4.69 -6.70 -5.71
C ASP A 64 4.34 -6.88 -4.22
N GLY A 65 3.57 -5.95 -3.65
CA GLY A 65 3.12 -5.99 -2.27
C GLY A 65 4.22 -5.95 -1.23
N LYS A 66 5.41 -5.45 -1.58
CA LYS A 66 6.56 -5.34 -0.68
C LYS A 66 6.69 -3.95 -0.10
N LEU A 67 7.40 -3.84 1.02
CA LEU A 67 7.72 -2.57 1.66
C LEU A 67 9.16 -2.17 1.37
N TYR A 68 9.33 -0.92 1.02
CA TYR A 68 10.62 -0.32 0.68
C TYR A 68 10.88 0.90 1.55
N LYS A 69 12.16 1.21 1.75
CA LYS A 69 12.63 2.43 2.40
C LYS A 69 13.57 3.19 1.48
N TYR A 70 13.55 4.50 1.59
CA TYR A 70 14.45 5.40 0.89
C TYR A 70 14.89 6.51 1.85
N ALA A 71 16.15 6.57 2.15
CA ALA A 71 16.75 7.69 2.91
C ALA A 71 17.34 8.72 1.95
N TYR A 72 17.43 9.97 2.41
CA TYR A 72 18.06 11.02 1.61
C TYR A 72 19.52 10.67 1.29
N GLY A 73 19.85 10.67 0.00
CA GLY A 73 21.17 10.29 -0.50
C GLY A 73 21.29 8.85 -1.01
N ASP A 74 20.29 8.00 -0.79
CA ASP A 74 20.27 6.68 -1.39
C ASP A 74 20.12 6.78 -2.91
N SER A 75 20.73 5.88 -3.64
CA SER A 75 20.60 5.82 -5.11
C SER A 75 19.27 5.23 -5.57
N ARG A 76 18.64 4.40 -4.72
CA ARG A 76 17.36 3.73 -4.98
C ARG A 76 16.67 3.32 -3.68
N GLY A 77 15.39 3.01 -3.76
CA GLY A 77 14.66 2.40 -2.65
C GLY A 77 15.21 1.01 -2.30
N MET A 78 15.35 0.74 -1.02
CA MET A 78 15.84 -0.54 -0.50
C MET A 78 14.69 -1.34 0.09
N LEU A 79 14.65 -2.64 -0.18
CA LEU A 79 13.65 -3.56 0.35
C LEU A 79 13.81 -3.73 1.87
N ILE A 80 12.71 -3.64 2.60
CA ILE A 80 12.64 -4.05 4.02
C ILE A 80 12.37 -5.55 4.05
N THR A 81 13.43 -6.34 4.16
CA THR A 81 13.37 -7.81 4.00
C THR A 81 12.62 -8.54 5.10
N SER A 82 12.51 -7.93 6.28
CA SER A 82 11.81 -8.48 7.45
C SER A 82 10.31 -8.15 7.45
N ALA A 83 9.89 -7.20 6.61
CA ALA A 83 8.49 -6.79 6.53
C ALA A 83 7.61 -7.88 5.89
N PRO A 84 6.31 -7.91 6.21
CA PRO A 84 5.37 -8.82 5.57
C PRO A 84 5.31 -8.55 4.06
N THR A 85 4.95 -9.57 3.31
CA THR A 85 4.80 -9.52 1.85
C THR A 85 3.33 -9.52 1.45
N ASN A 86 3.06 -9.23 0.18
CA ASN A 86 1.70 -9.17 -0.38
C ASN A 86 0.81 -8.15 0.35
N ASN A 87 1.39 -6.98 0.64
CA ASN A 87 0.70 -5.87 1.28
C ASN A 87 -0.11 -5.07 0.27
N ALA A 88 -1.27 -4.57 0.68
CA ALA A 88 -2.07 -3.65 -0.11
C ALA A 88 -1.54 -2.20 -0.01
N GLY A 89 -0.88 -1.85 1.08
CA GLY A 89 -0.35 -0.51 1.30
C GLY A 89 0.45 -0.38 2.59
N VAL A 90 0.87 0.84 2.90
CA VAL A 90 1.65 1.18 4.09
C VAL A 90 1.22 2.54 4.64
N ILE A 91 1.27 2.69 5.94
CA ILE A 91 1.10 3.96 6.64
C ILE A 91 2.02 4.00 7.87
N VAL A 92 2.54 5.17 8.19
CA VAL A 92 3.37 5.41 9.39
C VAL A 92 2.52 6.12 10.44
N THR A 93 2.54 5.68 11.67
CA THR A 93 1.78 6.33 12.75
C THR A 93 2.58 7.44 13.44
N ASP A 94 1.88 8.29 14.19
CA ASP A 94 2.51 9.37 14.95
C ASP A 94 3.44 8.83 16.06
N GLU A 95 3.16 7.62 16.57
CA GLU A 95 3.97 6.92 17.56
C GLU A 95 5.20 6.23 16.95
N ARG A 96 5.44 6.42 15.64
CA ARG A 96 6.58 5.90 14.88
C ARG A 96 6.59 4.37 14.74
N PHE A 97 5.43 3.80 14.45
CA PHE A 97 5.29 2.46 13.91
C PHE A 97 5.01 2.51 12.41
N VAL A 98 5.47 1.53 11.69
CA VAL A 98 5.08 1.30 10.29
C VAL A 98 4.00 0.24 10.28
N ILE A 99 2.84 0.56 9.73
CA ILE A 99 1.73 -0.39 9.59
C ILE A 99 1.61 -0.82 8.12
N ALA A 100 1.68 -2.13 7.89
CA ALA A 100 1.38 -2.77 6.62
C ALA A 100 -0.11 -3.10 6.54
N LEU A 101 -0.75 -2.74 5.45
CA LEU A 101 -2.18 -2.93 5.21
C LEU A 101 -2.42 -4.15 4.33
N GLY A 102 -3.40 -5.00 4.67
CA GLY A 102 -3.69 -6.21 3.91
C GLY A 102 -2.50 -7.17 3.88
N ALA A 103 -1.80 -7.31 5.03
CA ALA A 103 -0.52 -7.96 5.13
C ALA A 103 -0.59 -9.49 5.02
N SER A 104 0.49 -10.11 4.57
CA SER A 104 0.70 -11.57 4.59
C SER A 104 -0.35 -12.38 3.84
N ASN A 105 -0.86 -11.88 2.71
CA ASN A 105 -1.96 -12.46 1.94
C ASN A 105 -3.35 -12.40 2.59
N GLU A 106 -3.46 -11.77 3.74
CA GLU A 106 -4.74 -11.60 4.42
C GLU A 106 -5.28 -10.18 4.18
N TYR A 107 -6.23 -10.05 3.27
CA TYR A 107 -6.77 -8.77 2.81
C TYR A 107 -7.39 -7.88 3.90
N ASN A 108 -7.72 -8.44 5.06
CA ASN A 108 -8.28 -7.77 6.24
C ASN A 108 -7.32 -7.73 7.43
N ARG A 109 -6.03 -8.00 7.21
CA ARG A 109 -5.02 -8.01 8.25
C ARG A 109 -4.18 -6.74 8.21
N ILE A 110 -3.87 -6.19 9.38
CA ILE A 110 -2.81 -5.21 9.56
C ILE A 110 -1.69 -5.81 10.39
N GLU A 111 -0.46 -5.50 10.02
CA GLU A 111 0.73 -5.83 10.80
C GLU A 111 1.54 -4.55 11.02
N TRP A 112 2.18 -4.44 12.16
CA TRP A 112 3.00 -3.28 12.48
C TRP A 112 4.40 -3.68 12.93
N SER A 113 5.37 -2.81 12.58
CA SER A 113 6.77 -2.94 13.01
C SER A 113 6.92 -2.71 14.51
N ASP A 114 8.13 -2.89 15.02
CA ASP A 114 8.45 -2.40 16.35
C ASP A 114 8.49 -0.87 16.39
N ARG A 115 8.33 -0.30 17.58
CA ARG A 115 8.40 1.14 17.79
C ARG A 115 9.80 1.66 17.48
N GLU A 116 9.89 2.75 16.75
CA GLU A 116 11.16 3.37 16.31
C GLU A 116 12.07 2.43 15.48
N ASN A 117 11.52 1.31 14.98
CA ASN A 117 12.29 0.34 14.21
C ASN A 117 11.44 -0.31 13.11
N TYR A 118 11.63 0.14 11.89
CA TYR A 118 10.93 -0.39 10.71
C TYR A 118 11.49 -1.73 10.20
N ASP A 119 12.60 -2.22 10.76
CA ASP A 119 13.22 -3.49 10.34
C ASP A 119 12.81 -4.69 11.25
N THR A 120 12.01 -4.48 12.31
CA THR A 120 11.56 -5.55 13.20
C THR A 120 10.06 -5.74 13.11
N TRP A 121 9.64 -6.90 12.60
CA TRP A 121 8.23 -7.23 12.35
C TRP A 121 7.76 -8.50 13.06
N THR A 122 8.68 -9.36 13.50
CA THR A 122 8.35 -10.60 14.18
C THR A 122 8.01 -10.32 15.64
N PRO A 123 6.79 -10.64 16.11
CA PRO A 123 6.39 -10.44 17.50
C PRO A 123 7.27 -11.21 18.46
N SER A 124 7.70 -10.56 19.54
CA SER A 124 8.46 -11.18 20.62
C SER A 124 8.13 -10.50 21.95
N ALA A 125 8.53 -11.12 23.06
CA ALA A 125 8.36 -10.53 24.39
C ALA A 125 9.21 -9.25 24.60
N MET A 126 10.16 -8.97 23.72
CA MET A 126 11.10 -7.86 23.83
C MET A 126 10.78 -6.69 22.89
N ASN A 127 9.77 -6.81 22.03
CA ASN A 127 9.38 -5.76 21.08
C ASN A 127 7.87 -5.54 21.10
N LEU A 128 7.42 -4.52 20.40
CA LEU A 128 6.02 -4.14 20.27
C LEU A 128 5.43 -4.47 18.89
N SER A 129 6.18 -5.19 18.03
CA SER A 129 5.65 -5.60 16.75
C SER A 129 4.49 -6.59 16.90
N GLY A 130 3.58 -6.58 15.94
CA GLY A 130 2.41 -7.45 16.02
C GLY A 130 1.50 -7.32 14.81
N GLY A 131 0.36 -7.97 14.88
CA GLY A 131 -0.65 -7.89 13.85
C GLY A 131 -2.02 -8.29 14.38
N ILE A 132 -3.06 -7.81 13.72
CA ILE A 132 -4.45 -8.10 14.05
C ILE A 132 -5.29 -8.21 12.79
N ASN A 133 -6.22 -9.15 12.78
CA ASN A 133 -7.22 -9.26 11.72
C ASN A 133 -8.41 -8.38 12.05
N ILE A 134 -8.80 -7.56 11.11
CA ILE A 134 -9.97 -6.69 11.23
C ILE A 134 -11.21 -7.52 10.93
N ASN A 135 -12.23 -7.37 11.77
CA ASN A 135 -13.51 -8.03 11.53
C ASN A 135 -14.31 -7.28 10.44
N SER A 136 -13.87 -7.45 9.20
CA SER A 136 -14.54 -6.91 8.01
C SER A 136 -14.72 -8.02 6.97
N SER A 137 -15.81 -7.95 6.23
CA SER A 137 -16.09 -8.85 5.11
C SER A 137 -15.37 -8.48 3.82
N SER A 138 -14.65 -7.36 3.81
CA SER A 138 -14.00 -6.81 2.62
C SER A 138 -12.53 -6.47 2.87
N LYS A 139 -11.80 -6.33 1.77
CA LYS A 139 -10.38 -5.96 1.81
C LYS A 139 -10.18 -4.51 2.26
N ILE A 140 -9.04 -4.26 2.90
CA ILE A 140 -8.56 -2.91 3.18
C ILE A 140 -8.19 -2.24 1.86
N LEU A 141 -8.74 -1.05 1.59
CA LEU A 141 -8.50 -0.28 0.39
C LEU A 141 -7.56 0.90 0.64
N ASP A 142 -7.76 1.60 1.77
CA ASP A 142 -6.99 2.79 2.09
C ASP A 142 -6.85 3.00 3.59
N ALA A 143 -5.90 3.84 3.99
CA ALA A 143 -5.70 4.23 5.37
C ALA A 143 -5.29 5.70 5.44
N VAL A 144 -5.84 6.44 6.38
CA VAL A 144 -5.59 7.87 6.54
C VAL A 144 -5.34 8.20 8.02
N LYS A 145 -4.34 9.04 8.30
CA LYS A 145 -4.11 9.57 9.64
C LYS A 145 -5.17 10.62 9.98
N TRP A 146 -5.78 10.48 11.12
CA TRP A 146 -6.77 11.42 11.59
C TRP A 146 -6.72 11.57 13.12
N ARG A 147 -6.37 12.77 13.58
CA ARG A 147 -6.31 13.12 15.02
C ARG A 147 -5.52 12.14 15.88
N GLY A 148 -4.29 11.81 15.45
CA GLY A 148 -3.43 10.87 16.18
C GLY A 148 -3.87 9.41 16.12
N ASN A 149 -4.82 9.06 15.27
CA ASN A 149 -5.25 7.68 15.03
C ASN A 149 -5.17 7.37 13.53
N VAL A 150 -5.40 6.12 13.17
CA VAL A 150 -5.48 5.70 11.77
C VAL A 150 -6.91 5.24 11.47
N LEU A 151 -7.52 5.83 10.45
CA LEU A 151 -8.77 5.36 9.87
C LEU A 151 -8.45 4.40 8.74
N LEU A 152 -8.98 3.19 8.83
CA LEU A 152 -8.90 2.18 7.79
C LEU A 152 -10.21 2.11 7.03
N PHE A 153 -10.12 2.20 5.73
CA PHE A 153 -11.24 2.08 4.82
C PHE A 153 -11.19 0.72 4.16
N THR A 154 -12.24 -0.05 4.35
CA THR A 154 -12.42 -1.31 3.63
C THR A 154 -13.45 -1.13 2.51
N GLY A 155 -13.70 -2.16 1.72
CA GLY A 155 -14.78 -2.13 0.73
C GLY A 155 -16.20 -2.22 1.30
N ALA A 156 -16.35 -2.30 2.64
CA ALA A 156 -17.65 -2.47 3.30
C ALA A 156 -17.86 -1.55 4.51
N ASP A 157 -16.80 -1.19 5.20
CA ASP A 157 -16.87 -0.51 6.49
C ASP A 157 -15.62 0.35 6.77
N ILE A 158 -15.71 1.16 7.82
CA ILE A 158 -14.63 2.02 8.31
C ILE A 158 -14.26 1.59 9.73
N HIS A 159 -12.97 1.43 9.95
CA HIS A 159 -12.40 1.07 11.25
C HIS A 159 -11.44 2.15 11.76
N LEU A 160 -11.45 2.35 13.07
CA LEU A 160 -10.48 3.19 13.77
C LEU A 160 -9.43 2.29 14.40
N VAL A 161 -8.18 2.53 14.04
CA VAL A 161 -7.01 1.95 14.71
C VAL A 161 -6.50 2.99 15.70
N ARG A 162 -6.48 2.62 16.98
CA ARG A 162 -6.03 3.48 18.05
C ARG A 162 -4.85 2.85 18.78
N TYR A 163 -3.85 3.65 19.09
CA TYR A 163 -2.76 3.24 19.93
C TYR A 163 -3.24 3.11 21.39
N LEU A 164 -3.03 1.95 22.00
CA LEU A 164 -3.43 1.61 23.37
C LEU A 164 -2.23 1.52 24.31
N GLY A 165 -1.03 1.40 23.78
CA GLY A 165 0.17 1.09 24.56
C GLY A 165 0.32 -0.40 24.87
N ALA A 166 1.47 -0.75 25.47
CA ALA A 166 1.75 -2.14 25.85
C ALA A 166 0.78 -2.65 26.94
N PRO A 167 0.38 -3.94 26.93
CA PRO A 167 0.76 -5.00 26.00
C PRO A 167 -0.05 -5.02 24.68
N LEU A 168 -1.18 -4.34 24.64
CA LEU A 168 -2.07 -4.26 23.48
C LEU A 168 -1.70 -3.03 22.66
N VAL A 169 -0.72 -3.13 21.79
CA VAL A 169 -0.16 -1.98 21.05
C VAL A 169 -1.23 -1.19 20.31
N TYR A 170 -2.06 -1.88 19.51
CA TYR A 170 -3.17 -1.29 18.80
C TYR A 170 -4.49 -1.99 19.07
N GLY A 171 -5.55 -1.19 19.14
CA GLY A 171 -6.93 -1.66 19.16
C GLY A 171 -7.67 -1.19 17.92
N VAL A 172 -8.51 -2.05 17.37
CA VAL A 172 -9.34 -1.75 16.19
C VAL A 172 -10.80 -1.77 16.59
N SER A 173 -11.51 -0.71 16.24
CA SER A 173 -12.95 -0.58 16.44
C SER A 173 -13.65 -0.15 15.16
N LYS A 174 -14.77 -0.78 14.85
CA LYS A 174 -15.61 -0.39 13.72
C LYS A 174 -16.35 0.91 14.05
N ILE A 175 -16.34 1.86 13.14
CA ILE A 175 -17.03 3.16 13.29
C ILE A 175 -18.31 3.19 12.46
N SER A 176 -18.27 2.72 11.21
CA SER A 176 -19.37 2.87 10.26
C SER A 176 -19.43 1.72 9.27
N ASP A 177 -20.65 1.42 8.81
CA ASP A 177 -20.94 0.45 7.76
C ASP A 177 -21.19 1.11 6.39
N CYS A 178 -21.07 2.42 6.29
CA CYS A 178 -21.38 3.16 5.07
C CYS A 178 -20.30 4.19 4.77
N ALA A 179 -19.78 4.22 3.64
CA ALA A 179 -18.76 5.07 3.03
C ALA A 179 -17.50 4.27 2.70
N THR A 180 -17.55 3.61 1.57
CA THR A 180 -16.40 2.89 1.05
C THR A 180 -15.73 3.72 -0.04
N PRO A 181 -14.40 3.83 -0.07
CA PRO A 181 -13.71 4.48 -1.16
C PRO A 181 -13.87 3.66 -2.44
N ILE A 182 -14.03 4.33 -3.57
CA ILE A 182 -14.15 3.67 -4.88
C ILE A 182 -12.82 3.02 -5.30
N SER A 183 -11.71 3.60 -4.86
CA SER A 183 -10.36 3.17 -5.23
C SER A 183 -9.38 3.41 -4.08
N PRO A 184 -8.27 2.68 -4.03
CA PRO A 184 -7.15 3.04 -3.16
C PRO A 184 -6.68 4.47 -3.40
N ARG A 185 -6.25 5.16 -2.34
CA ARG A 185 -5.72 6.54 -2.40
C ARG A 185 -6.71 7.61 -2.82
N CYS A 186 -8.01 7.37 -2.68
CA CYS A 186 -9.02 8.39 -2.94
C CYS A 186 -9.55 9.09 -1.68
N THR A 187 -8.98 8.78 -0.51
CA THR A 187 -9.36 9.38 0.77
C THR A 187 -8.36 10.43 1.22
N VAL A 188 -8.87 11.52 1.79
CA VAL A 188 -8.05 12.56 2.38
C VAL A 188 -8.62 13.00 3.72
N ALA A 189 -7.77 13.19 4.72
CA ALA A 189 -8.19 13.77 6.00
C ALA A 189 -7.95 15.29 6.00
N SER A 190 -9.02 16.05 6.23
CA SER A 190 -8.91 17.44 6.61
C SER A 190 -9.00 17.56 8.13
N GLY A 191 -8.58 18.69 8.72
CA GLY A 191 -8.65 18.89 10.18
C GLY A 191 -10.07 18.79 10.77
N VAL A 192 -11.10 18.81 9.94
CA VAL A 192 -12.52 18.80 10.33
C VAL A 192 -13.21 17.49 9.90
N ALA A 193 -12.89 16.98 8.72
CA ALA A 193 -13.57 15.81 8.14
C ALA A 193 -12.62 14.92 7.34
N VAL A 194 -13.04 13.71 7.09
CA VAL A 194 -12.45 12.79 6.12
C VAL A 194 -13.38 12.68 4.93
N THR A 195 -12.87 12.91 3.76
CA THR A 195 -13.61 12.85 2.48
C THR A 195 -13.00 11.85 1.53
#